data_ceef577407d02093058688cb9fb6271f
#
_entry.id   ceef577407d02093058688cb9fb6271f
#
_cell.length_a   1.000
_cell.length_b   1.000
_cell.length_c   1.000
_cell.angle_alpha   90.00
_cell.angle_beta   90.00
_cell.angle_gamma   90.00
#
_symmetry.space_group_name_H-M   'P 1'
#
loop_
_entity.id
_entity.type
_entity.pdbx_description
1 polymer ?
#
loop_
_entity_poly.entity_id
_entity_poly.type
_entity_poly.pdbx_seq_one_letter_code
_entity_poly.pdbx_strand_id
1 'polypeptide(L)'
;MFSKPLMEGLERVVERREKAVLLHNRRGFAPFLMCRECGCVPTCNHCSTALTYHERTHTLQCHTCGSSWRVQPYPAPTSRCPKCGSRYLAKMGLGTQQIEDALHQMLPEDVAIIRMDADSTRGKDAHKKLLEQFDAADCAVLLGTQMIAKGLDFPEVTLVGVVNADFALKLPDFRAGERAYDLLEQVAGRAGRGDRPGEVVIQTYLPEDPVIRAVAEHDRSIFTDYDLDQRRDALYPPFVRLVNISVSY
;
A
#
# COMPACT_ATOMS: atom_id res chain seq x y z
N MET A 1 13.12 -5.95 -2.35
CA MET A 1 12.14 -5.19 -1.57
C MET A 1 11.89 -3.85 -2.24
N PHE A 2 12.91 -3.05 -2.47
CA PHE A 2 12.81 -1.76 -3.15
C PHE A 2 13.08 -1.91 -4.64
N SER A 3 12.34 -1.17 -5.46
CA SER A 3 12.59 -1.07 -6.91
C SER A 3 13.84 -0.23 -7.17
N LYS A 4 14.41 -0.41 -8.35
CA LYS A 4 15.59 0.37 -8.76
C LYS A 4 15.31 1.90 -8.71
N PRO A 5 14.19 2.43 -9.24
CA PRO A 5 13.90 3.86 -9.13
C PRO A 5 13.81 4.36 -7.68
N LEU A 6 13.21 3.59 -6.76
CA LEU A 6 13.13 4.00 -5.37
C LEU A 6 14.49 3.98 -4.68
N MET A 7 15.35 3.01 -4.99
CA MET A 7 16.73 2.96 -4.48
C MET A 7 17.54 4.15 -4.96
N GLU A 8 17.52 4.44 -6.26
CA GLU A 8 18.18 5.61 -6.85
C GLU A 8 17.66 6.93 -6.26
N GLY A 9 16.36 7.02 -5.97
CA GLY A 9 15.77 8.16 -5.28
C GLY A 9 16.31 8.33 -3.86
N LEU A 10 16.40 7.24 -3.09
CA LEU A 10 16.96 7.26 -1.74
C LEU A 10 18.46 7.61 -1.74
N GLU A 11 19.23 7.09 -2.69
CA GLU A 11 20.65 7.46 -2.86
C GLU A 11 20.80 8.97 -3.09
N ARG A 12 19.98 9.56 -3.98
CA ARG A 12 20.00 11.03 -4.21
C ARG A 12 19.63 11.83 -2.96
N VAL A 13 18.67 11.36 -2.16
CA VAL A 13 18.28 12.00 -0.89
C VAL A 13 19.47 12.01 0.08
N VAL A 14 20.19 10.90 0.18
CA VAL A 14 21.38 10.77 1.06
C VAL A 14 22.50 11.70 0.58
N GLU A 15 22.83 11.66 -0.72
CA GLU A 15 23.90 12.48 -1.32
C GLU A 15 23.65 13.98 -1.13
N ARG A 16 22.38 14.40 -1.18
CA ARG A 16 21.99 15.81 -1.07
C ARG A 16 21.65 16.25 0.36
N ARG A 17 21.72 15.33 1.32
CA ARG A 17 21.31 15.57 2.71
C ARG A 17 19.89 16.11 2.79
N GLU A 18 18.96 15.42 2.12
CA GLU A 18 17.54 15.77 2.03
C GLU A 18 16.70 14.82 2.87
N LYS A 19 15.36 14.94 2.77
CA LYS A 19 14.41 14.11 3.51
C LYS A 19 13.52 13.31 2.56
N ALA A 20 13.22 12.07 2.96
CA ALA A 20 12.29 11.21 2.24
C ALA A 20 11.14 10.76 3.13
N VAL A 21 9.98 10.53 2.52
CA VAL A 21 8.82 9.90 3.16
C VAL A 21 8.52 8.59 2.43
N LEU A 22 8.49 7.48 3.17
CA LEU A 22 8.12 6.17 2.64
C LEU A 22 6.79 5.71 3.22
N LEU A 23 5.79 5.63 2.34
CA LEU A 23 4.48 5.09 2.70
C LEU A 23 4.47 3.57 2.54
N HIS A 24 4.13 2.89 3.63
CA HIS A 24 3.78 1.47 3.62
C HIS A 24 2.35 1.28 4.14
N ASN A 25 1.42 0.95 3.25
CA ASN A 25 0.02 0.79 3.64
C ASN A 25 -0.19 -0.58 4.32
N ARG A 26 -0.29 -0.57 5.67
CA ARG A 26 -0.49 -1.78 6.49
C ARG A 26 -1.89 -1.86 7.14
N ARG A 27 -2.72 -0.82 7.08
CA ARG A 27 -4.01 -0.82 7.79
C ARG A 27 -5.00 -1.81 7.16
N GLY A 28 -5.57 -2.67 8.01
CA GLY A 28 -6.54 -3.69 7.61
C GLY A 28 -5.88 -4.95 7.04
N PHE A 29 -4.81 -5.41 7.67
CA PHE A 29 -4.05 -6.57 7.25
C PHE A 29 -4.93 -7.84 7.15
N ALA A 30 -5.55 -7.99 6.00
CA ALA A 30 -6.02 -9.27 5.51
C ALA A 30 -4.94 -9.81 4.57
N PRO A 31 -4.13 -10.79 4.97
CA PRO A 31 -3.11 -11.34 4.09
C PRO A 31 -3.78 -11.91 2.86
N PHE A 32 -3.27 -11.58 1.69
CA PHE A 32 -3.74 -12.11 0.42
C PHE A 32 -2.59 -12.76 -0.34
N LEU A 33 -2.93 -13.62 -1.28
CA LEU A 33 -1.96 -14.19 -2.20
C LEU A 33 -1.93 -13.36 -3.47
N MET A 34 -0.73 -13.07 -3.99
CA MET A 34 -0.56 -12.37 -5.26
C MET A 34 0.50 -13.05 -6.11
N CYS A 35 0.24 -13.16 -7.39
CA CYS A 35 1.22 -13.63 -8.34
C CYS A 35 2.24 -12.54 -8.65
N ARG A 36 3.53 -12.82 -8.43
CA ARG A 36 4.61 -11.86 -8.67
C ARG A 36 4.91 -11.63 -10.15
N GLU A 37 4.41 -12.49 -11.04
CA GLU A 37 4.61 -12.33 -12.49
C GLU A 37 3.51 -11.49 -13.14
N CYS A 38 2.25 -11.74 -12.80
CA CYS A 38 1.13 -11.08 -13.48
C CYS A 38 0.25 -10.22 -12.56
N GLY A 39 0.62 -10.04 -11.28
CA GLY A 39 -0.14 -9.27 -10.30
C GLY A 39 -1.51 -9.86 -9.93
N CYS A 40 -1.87 -11.05 -10.46
CA CYS A 40 -3.16 -11.66 -10.16
C CYS A 40 -3.33 -11.93 -8.68
N VAL A 41 -4.42 -11.43 -8.12
CA VAL A 41 -4.91 -11.71 -6.77
C VAL A 41 -6.18 -12.53 -6.91
N PRO A 42 -6.32 -13.70 -6.23
CA PRO A 42 -7.57 -14.44 -6.21
C PRO A 42 -8.73 -13.57 -5.73
N THR A 43 -9.80 -13.51 -6.51
CA THR A 43 -11.02 -12.74 -6.23
C THR A 43 -12.21 -13.68 -5.99
N CYS A 44 -13.20 -13.18 -5.27
CA CYS A 44 -14.45 -13.89 -5.06
C CYS A 44 -15.29 -13.90 -6.35
N ASN A 45 -15.78 -15.07 -6.73
CA ASN A 45 -16.61 -15.22 -7.93
C ASN A 45 -18.01 -14.55 -7.81
N HIS A 46 -18.43 -14.26 -6.57
CA HIS A 46 -19.75 -13.66 -6.31
C HIS A 46 -19.67 -12.14 -6.05
N CYS A 47 -18.57 -11.67 -5.47
CA CYS A 47 -18.44 -10.30 -4.99
C CYS A 47 -17.35 -9.51 -5.72
N SER A 48 -16.58 -10.14 -6.60
CA SER A 48 -15.43 -9.54 -7.29
C SER A 48 -14.38 -8.88 -6.38
N THR A 49 -14.48 -9.07 -5.06
CA THR A 49 -13.51 -8.57 -4.08
C THR A 49 -12.35 -9.54 -3.89
N ALA A 50 -11.18 -9.02 -3.54
CA ALA A 50 -10.02 -9.85 -3.23
C ALA A 50 -10.30 -10.79 -2.06
N LEU A 51 -9.75 -12.02 -2.13
CA LEU A 51 -9.90 -13.02 -1.09
C LEU A 51 -8.80 -12.88 -0.03
N THR A 52 -9.18 -13.01 1.23
CA THR A 52 -8.25 -13.04 2.36
C THR A 52 -7.69 -14.45 2.54
N TYR A 53 -6.37 -14.57 2.69
CA TYR A 53 -5.71 -15.83 2.99
C TYR A 53 -5.61 -16.05 4.50
N HIS A 54 -6.25 -17.08 5.00
CA HIS A 54 -6.18 -17.53 6.39
C HIS A 54 -5.13 -18.63 6.54
N GLU A 55 -3.98 -18.30 7.08
CA GLU A 55 -2.82 -19.20 7.17
C GLU A 55 -3.08 -20.43 8.06
N ARG A 56 -3.78 -20.25 9.19
CA ARG A 56 -4.06 -21.35 10.13
C ARG A 56 -4.98 -22.42 9.55
N THR A 57 -5.91 -22.03 8.71
CA THR A 57 -6.90 -22.93 8.10
C THR A 57 -6.58 -23.26 6.65
N HIS A 58 -5.56 -22.61 6.08
CA HIS A 58 -5.20 -22.69 4.66
C HIS A 58 -6.41 -22.45 3.75
N THR A 59 -7.16 -21.38 4.03
CA THR A 59 -8.34 -21.00 3.27
C THR A 59 -8.21 -19.62 2.66
N LEU A 60 -8.81 -19.44 1.49
CA LEU A 60 -9.14 -18.14 0.93
C LEU A 60 -10.59 -17.83 1.28
N GLN A 61 -10.86 -16.71 1.93
CA GLN A 61 -12.20 -16.32 2.37
C GLN A 61 -12.60 -14.96 1.83
N CYS A 62 -13.85 -14.86 1.38
CA CYS A 62 -14.49 -13.61 1.07
C CYS A 62 -15.16 -13.03 2.32
N HIS A 63 -14.72 -11.87 2.78
CA HIS A 63 -15.34 -11.21 3.93
C HIS A 63 -16.63 -10.48 3.59
N THR A 64 -17.00 -10.40 2.31
CA THR A 64 -18.27 -9.78 1.87
C THR A 64 -19.43 -10.78 1.93
N CYS A 65 -19.25 -12.00 1.39
CA CYS A 65 -20.32 -13.01 1.33
C CYS A 65 -20.05 -14.26 2.18
N GLY A 66 -18.91 -14.34 2.87
CA GLY A 66 -18.55 -15.50 3.70
C GLY A 66 -18.06 -16.72 2.94
N SER A 67 -18.10 -16.76 1.61
CA SER A 67 -17.62 -17.88 0.81
C SER A 67 -16.15 -18.18 1.12
N SER A 68 -15.81 -19.48 1.23
CA SER A 68 -14.48 -19.93 1.61
C SER A 68 -14.05 -21.11 0.75
N TRP A 69 -12.77 -21.13 0.36
CA TRP A 69 -12.14 -22.19 -0.44
C TRP A 69 -10.87 -22.66 0.25
N ARG A 70 -10.68 -23.96 0.34
CA ARG A 70 -9.41 -24.52 0.81
C ARG A 70 -8.35 -24.36 -0.26
N VAL A 71 -7.16 -23.97 0.15
CA VAL A 71 -5.97 -23.88 -0.69
C VAL A 71 -4.84 -24.65 -0.03
N GLN A 72 -3.84 -25.04 -0.82
CA GLN A 72 -2.67 -25.67 -0.25
C GLN A 72 -1.87 -24.68 0.60
N PRO A 73 -1.20 -25.15 1.68
CA PRO A 73 -0.35 -24.31 2.50
C PRO A 73 0.68 -23.56 1.66
N TYR A 74 0.85 -22.27 1.94
CA TYR A 74 1.94 -21.50 1.35
C TYR A 74 3.23 -21.70 2.16
N PRO A 75 4.39 -21.84 1.52
CA PRO A 75 4.66 -21.94 0.08
C PRO A 75 4.49 -23.39 -0.43
N ALA A 76 3.41 -23.66 -1.11
CA ALA A 76 3.20 -24.99 -1.67
C ALA A 76 3.78 -25.06 -3.10
N PRO A 77 4.55 -26.10 -3.45
CA PRO A 77 5.12 -26.24 -4.79
C PRO A 77 4.06 -26.45 -5.89
N THR A 78 2.84 -26.79 -5.49
CA THR A 78 1.72 -27.04 -6.40
C THR A 78 0.77 -25.86 -6.54
N SER A 79 0.88 -24.83 -5.68
CA SER A 79 0.07 -23.63 -5.80
C SER A 79 0.49 -22.81 -7.02
N ARG A 80 -0.40 -22.75 -8.01
CA ARG A 80 -0.15 -21.99 -9.25
C ARG A 80 -1.09 -20.80 -9.33
N CYS A 81 -0.62 -19.75 -9.99
CA CYS A 81 -1.46 -18.62 -10.32
C CYS A 81 -2.63 -19.06 -11.21
N PRO A 82 -3.88 -18.76 -10.84
CA PRO A 82 -5.04 -19.14 -11.64
C PRO A 82 -5.10 -18.44 -13.00
N LYS A 83 -4.41 -17.31 -13.15
CA LYS A 83 -4.41 -16.52 -14.39
C LYS A 83 -3.28 -16.93 -15.35
N CYS A 84 -2.05 -17.06 -14.88
CA CYS A 84 -0.89 -17.29 -15.77
C CYS A 84 -0.16 -18.62 -15.51
N GLY A 85 -0.62 -19.45 -14.56
CA GLY A 85 -0.01 -20.73 -14.24
C GLY A 85 1.35 -20.67 -13.51
N SER A 86 1.86 -19.48 -13.25
CA SER A 86 3.12 -19.27 -12.55
C SER A 86 3.13 -19.89 -11.16
N ARG A 87 4.32 -20.36 -10.72
CA ARG A 87 4.55 -20.85 -9.35
C ARG A 87 4.91 -19.74 -8.35
N TYR A 88 4.97 -18.49 -8.81
CA TYR A 88 5.32 -17.35 -7.96
C TYR A 88 4.11 -16.68 -7.30
N LEU A 89 3.15 -17.50 -6.84
CA LEU A 89 2.07 -17.03 -6.00
C LEU A 89 2.62 -16.79 -4.58
N ALA A 90 2.68 -15.55 -4.15
CA ALA A 90 3.30 -15.15 -2.90
C ALA A 90 2.26 -14.61 -1.92
N LYS A 91 2.42 -14.94 -0.64
CA LYS A 91 1.73 -14.24 0.44
C LYS A 91 2.27 -12.82 0.50
N MET A 92 1.39 -11.85 0.36
CA MET A 92 1.74 -10.45 0.48
C MET A 92 1.56 -10.00 1.94
N GLY A 93 2.51 -9.21 2.44
CA GLY A 93 2.48 -8.72 3.82
C GLY A 93 3.87 -8.52 4.41
N LEU A 94 4.57 -7.48 3.98
CA LEU A 94 5.76 -7.00 4.70
C LEU A 94 5.30 -6.20 5.92
N GLY A 95 5.99 -6.38 7.06
CA GLY A 95 5.82 -5.50 8.22
C GLY A 95 6.64 -4.22 8.04
N THR A 96 6.22 -3.11 8.66
CA THR A 96 7.01 -1.87 8.71
C THR A 96 8.40 -2.10 9.31
N GLN A 97 8.53 -3.01 10.28
CA GLN A 97 9.81 -3.41 10.86
C GLN A 97 10.77 -4.00 9.82
N GLN A 98 10.31 -4.88 8.95
CA GLN A 98 11.17 -5.48 7.91
C GLN A 98 11.65 -4.45 6.89
N ILE A 99 10.85 -3.41 6.63
CA ILE A 99 11.26 -2.30 5.77
C ILE A 99 12.29 -1.44 6.48
N GLU A 100 12.09 -1.14 7.76
CA GLU A 100 13.04 -0.41 8.60
C GLU A 100 14.40 -1.13 8.67
N ASP A 101 14.39 -2.44 8.94
CA ASP A 101 15.61 -3.26 8.97
C ASP A 101 16.36 -3.24 7.63
N ALA A 102 15.62 -3.28 6.51
CA ALA A 102 16.23 -3.20 5.18
C ALA A 102 16.81 -1.81 4.88
N LEU A 103 16.17 -0.73 5.35
CA LEU A 103 16.70 0.63 5.21
C LEU A 103 17.98 0.79 6.01
N HIS A 104 18.05 0.28 7.26
CA HIS A 104 19.28 0.30 8.07
C HIS A 104 20.43 -0.48 7.45
N GLN A 105 20.15 -1.55 6.69
CA GLN A 105 21.19 -2.30 5.97
C GLN A 105 21.69 -1.60 4.71
N MET A 106 20.88 -0.74 4.12
CA MET A 106 21.15 -0.13 2.82
C MET A 106 21.68 1.30 2.93
N LEU A 107 21.19 2.06 3.91
CA LEU A 107 21.54 3.46 4.08
C LEU A 107 22.70 3.63 5.08
N PRO A 108 23.51 4.70 4.95
CA PRO A 108 24.56 5.04 5.92
C PRO A 108 24.00 5.23 7.34
N GLU A 109 24.83 4.96 8.35
CA GLU A 109 24.43 5.06 9.78
C GLU A 109 24.03 6.48 10.23
N ASP A 110 24.47 7.50 9.54
CA ASP A 110 24.17 8.90 9.83
C ASP A 110 22.82 9.39 9.26
N VAL A 111 22.10 8.53 8.52
CA VAL A 111 20.75 8.78 8.04
C VAL A 111 19.74 8.39 9.12
N ALA A 112 18.96 9.35 9.59
CA ALA A 112 17.91 9.08 10.58
C ALA A 112 16.73 8.32 9.95
N ILE A 113 16.47 7.08 10.39
CA ILE A 113 15.30 6.31 9.98
C ILE A 113 14.27 6.36 11.08
N ILE A 114 13.13 6.98 10.82
CA ILE A 114 12.07 7.24 11.79
C ILE A 114 10.82 6.48 11.38
N ARG A 115 10.43 5.49 12.21
CA ARG A 115 9.22 4.70 11.96
C ARG A 115 8.01 5.26 12.70
N MET A 116 6.94 5.53 11.94
CA MET A 116 5.67 6.02 12.46
C MET A 116 4.53 5.06 12.09
N ASP A 117 4.22 4.16 12.99
CA ASP A 117 3.10 3.23 12.87
C ASP A 117 2.28 3.16 14.19
N ALA A 118 1.25 2.30 14.22
CA ALA A 118 0.40 2.16 15.39
C ALA A 118 1.14 1.67 16.64
N ASP A 119 2.27 0.96 16.48
CA ASP A 119 3.06 0.45 17.59
C ASP A 119 4.01 1.52 18.14
N SER A 120 4.64 2.30 17.27
CA SER A 120 5.57 3.37 17.66
C SER A 120 4.85 4.62 18.22
N THR A 121 3.55 4.77 17.97
CA THR A 121 2.76 5.95 18.35
C THR A 121 1.81 5.72 19.53
N ARG A 122 1.98 4.65 20.33
CA ARG A 122 1.09 4.32 21.47
C ARG A 122 1.20 5.26 22.67
N GLY A 123 2.28 6.03 22.79
CA GLY A 123 2.51 6.94 23.92
C GLY A 123 1.84 8.30 23.72
N LYS A 124 1.48 8.96 24.85
CA LYS A 124 1.08 10.36 24.82
C LYS A 124 2.23 11.19 24.21
N ASP A 125 1.92 12.01 23.21
CA ASP A 125 2.89 12.84 22.48
C ASP A 125 3.96 12.08 21.65
N ALA A 126 3.88 10.73 21.54
CA ALA A 126 4.85 9.95 20.77
C ALA A 126 4.87 10.37 19.31
N HIS A 127 3.70 10.61 18.72
CA HIS A 127 3.57 11.11 17.35
C HIS A 127 4.31 12.44 17.14
N LYS A 128 4.12 13.39 18.05
CA LYS A 128 4.77 14.70 18.00
C LYS A 128 6.29 14.60 18.10
N LYS A 129 6.79 13.77 19.02
CA LYS A 129 8.24 13.56 19.21
C LYS A 129 8.90 12.96 17.97
N LEU A 130 8.26 11.99 17.32
CA LEU A 130 8.79 11.40 16.08
C LEU A 130 8.86 12.42 14.94
N LEU A 131 7.88 13.32 14.85
CA LEU A 131 7.91 14.40 13.87
C LEU A 131 8.99 15.44 14.17
N GLU A 132 9.14 15.81 15.44
CA GLU A 132 10.22 16.72 15.86
C GLU A 132 11.61 16.12 15.57
N GLN A 133 11.79 14.80 15.77
CA GLN A 133 13.02 14.10 15.38
C GLN A 133 13.27 14.14 13.87
N PHE A 134 12.22 13.93 13.08
CA PHE A 134 12.31 13.99 11.63
C PHE A 134 12.65 15.41 11.15
N ASP A 135 12.02 16.41 11.73
CA ASP A 135 12.23 17.81 11.40
C ASP A 135 13.64 18.30 11.76
N ALA A 136 14.15 17.86 12.90
CA ALA A 136 15.47 18.24 13.39
C ALA A 136 16.65 17.54 12.69
N ALA A 137 16.40 16.47 11.95
CA ALA A 137 17.45 15.72 11.26
C ALA A 137 17.83 16.39 9.93
N ASP A 138 19.14 16.46 9.63
CA ASP A 138 19.64 16.98 8.34
C ASP A 138 19.32 16.05 7.17
N CYS A 139 19.36 14.73 7.40
CA CYS A 139 19.02 13.71 6.42
C CYS A 139 18.20 12.63 7.11
N ALA A 140 16.99 12.39 6.61
CA ALA A 140 16.08 11.46 7.26
C ALA A 140 15.13 10.75 6.30
N VAL A 141 14.73 9.53 6.69
CA VAL A 141 13.66 8.76 6.07
C VAL A 141 12.54 8.53 7.08
N LEU A 142 11.38 9.11 6.83
CA LEU A 142 10.16 8.85 7.60
C LEU A 142 9.42 7.66 6.98
N LEU A 143 9.45 6.53 7.64
CA LEU A 143 8.70 5.33 7.24
C LEU A 143 7.41 5.25 8.04
N GLY A 144 6.27 5.17 7.36
CA GLY A 144 5.02 5.03 8.09
C GLY A 144 3.86 4.51 7.27
N THR A 145 2.71 4.44 7.94
CA THR A 145 1.44 4.01 7.36
C THR A 145 0.60 5.22 6.93
N GLN A 146 -0.68 5.02 6.70
CA GLN A 146 -1.61 6.12 6.35
C GLN A 146 -1.58 7.34 7.31
N MET A 147 -0.98 7.18 8.48
CA MET A 147 -0.83 8.30 9.44
C MET A 147 0.07 9.41 8.89
N ILE A 148 1.09 9.07 8.11
CA ILE A 148 2.00 10.05 7.50
C ILE A 148 1.40 10.75 6.26
N ALA A 149 0.35 10.18 5.67
CA ALA A 149 -0.36 10.80 4.55
C ALA A 149 -1.24 11.98 4.99
N LYS A 150 -1.70 11.99 6.25
CA LYS A 150 -2.66 12.98 6.75
C LYS A 150 -1.99 14.08 7.58
N GLY A 151 -2.17 15.33 7.16
CA GLY A 151 -1.89 16.50 8.01
C GLY A 151 -0.43 16.86 8.22
N LEU A 152 0.52 16.17 7.59
CA LEU A 152 1.94 16.49 7.72
C LEU A 152 2.37 17.35 6.52
N ASP A 153 2.97 18.46 6.81
CA ASP A 153 3.56 19.36 5.82
C ASP A 153 5.07 19.43 6.06
N PHE A 154 5.82 18.85 5.12
CA PHE A 154 7.27 18.82 5.19
C PHE A 154 7.85 19.46 3.94
N PRO A 155 8.16 20.77 3.94
CA PRO A 155 8.69 21.47 2.77
C PRO A 155 10.06 20.94 2.30
N GLU A 156 10.80 20.27 3.18
CA GLU A 156 12.13 19.73 2.89
C GLU A 156 12.11 18.29 2.32
N VAL A 157 10.92 17.68 2.15
CA VAL A 157 10.79 16.35 1.57
C VAL A 157 10.89 16.44 0.05
N THR A 158 11.92 15.83 -0.50
CA THR A 158 12.20 15.79 -1.93
C THR A 158 11.86 14.44 -2.57
N LEU A 159 11.72 13.38 -1.77
CA LEU A 159 11.29 12.05 -2.24
C LEU A 159 10.11 11.55 -1.43
N VAL A 160 9.06 11.14 -2.15
CA VAL A 160 7.95 10.38 -1.59
C VAL A 160 7.88 9.01 -2.26
N GLY A 161 8.07 7.96 -1.47
CA GLY A 161 8.04 6.58 -1.95
C GLY A 161 6.83 5.81 -1.42
N VAL A 162 6.10 5.14 -2.29
CA VAL A 162 5.09 4.14 -1.90
C VAL A 162 5.70 2.76 -2.09
N VAL A 163 6.00 2.07 -0.98
CA VAL A 163 6.75 0.80 -0.99
C VAL A 163 5.96 -0.34 -1.63
N ASN A 164 4.62 -0.31 -1.54
CA ASN A 164 3.75 -1.23 -2.25
C ASN A 164 2.33 -0.66 -2.34
N ALA A 165 1.92 -0.25 -3.54
CA ALA A 165 0.59 0.29 -3.78
C ALA A 165 -0.48 -0.82 -3.87
N ASP A 166 -0.08 -2.05 -4.23
CA ASP A 166 -1.02 -3.17 -4.45
C ASP A 166 -1.81 -3.54 -3.20
N PHE A 167 -1.26 -3.28 -2.01
CA PHE A 167 -1.99 -3.48 -0.75
C PHE A 167 -3.25 -2.63 -0.64
N ALA A 168 -3.17 -1.38 -1.07
CA ALA A 168 -4.32 -0.49 -1.05
C ALA A 168 -5.37 -0.92 -2.08
N LEU A 169 -4.91 -1.31 -3.28
CA LEU A 169 -5.74 -1.71 -4.40
C LEU A 169 -6.50 -3.02 -4.15
N LYS A 170 -5.90 -3.96 -3.40
CA LYS A 170 -6.42 -5.33 -3.21
C LYS A 170 -7.01 -5.57 -1.82
N LEU A 171 -7.47 -4.52 -1.15
CA LEU A 171 -8.29 -4.67 0.06
C LEU A 171 -9.62 -5.35 -0.30
N PRO A 172 -10.17 -6.22 0.59
CA PRO A 172 -11.44 -6.91 0.37
C PRO A 172 -12.65 -5.98 0.64
N ASP A 173 -12.70 -4.85 -0.06
CA ASP A 173 -13.75 -3.83 0.03
C ASP A 173 -13.99 -3.30 -1.39
N PHE A 174 -15.26 -3.13 -1.78
CA PHE A 174 -15.60 -2.58 -3.10
C PHE A 174 -15.08 -1.15 -3.31
N ARG A 175 -14.76 -0.43 -2.24
CA ARG A 175 -14.15 0.92 -2.25
C ARG A 175 -12.63 0.89 -2.20
N ALA A 176 -12.00 -0.26 -2.41
CA ALA A 176 -10.54 -0.38 -2.30
C ALA A 176 -9.83 0.56 -3.29
N GLY A 177 -10.30 0.62 -4.54
CA GLY A 177 -9.78 1.51 -5.58
C GLY A 177 -9.91 2.99 -5.21
N GLU A 178 -11.09 3.41 -4.75
CA GLU A 178 -11.35 4.78 -4.30
C GLU A 178 -10.42 5.20 -3.16
N ARG A 179 -10.30 4.34 -2.15
CA ARG A 179 -9.40 4.60 -1.00
C ARG A 179 -7.92 4.59 -1.40
N ALA A 180 -7.55 3.74 -2.35
CA ALA A 180 -6.19 3.70 -2.88
C ALA A 180 -5.88 4.98 -3.66
N TYR A 181 -6.78 5.42 -4.54
CA TYR A 181 -6.64 6.68 -5.26
C TYR A 181 -6.46 7.86 -4.31
N ASP A 182 -7.38 8.04 -3.37
CA ASP A 182 -7.32 9.15 -2.40
C ASP A 182 -6.02 9.14 -1.58
N LEU A 183 -5.54 7.94 -1.20
CA LEU A 183 -4.29 7.81 -0.46
C LEU A 183 -3.08 8.16 -1.32
N LEU A 184 -3.00 7.64 -2.54
CA LEU A 184 -1.87 7.85 -3.44
C LEU A 184 -1.79 9.32 -3.89
N GLU A 185 -2.91 9.95 -4.23
CA GLU A 185 -2.98 11.38 -4.53
C GLU A 185 -2.54 12.25 -3.33
N GLN A 186 -3.00 11.90 -2.14
CA GLN A 186 -2.64 12.63 -0.92
C GLN A 186 -1.14 12.54 -0.63
N VAL A 187 -0.54 11.38 -0.89
CA VAL A 187 0.90 11.14 -0.68
C VAL A 187 1.71 11.80 -1.81
N ALA A 188 1.28 11.66 -3.06
CA ALA A 188 1.93 12.31 -4.20
C ALA A 188 2.00 13.83 -4.02
N GLY A 189 0.92 14.44 -3.54
CA GLY A 189 0.89 15.88 -3.24
C GLY A 189 1.77 16.34 -2.06
N ARG A 190 2.60 15.48 -1.47
CA ARG A 190 3.55 15.86 -0.40
C ARG A 190 4.95 16.15 -0.90
N ALA A 191 5.32 15.69 -2.08
CA ALA A 191 6.63 15.95 -2.66
C ALA A 191 6.69 17.37 -3.24
N GLY A 192 7.82 18.05 -3.07
CA GLY A 192 8.11 19.33 -3.76
C GLY A 192 7.28 20.53 -3.32
N ARG A 193 6.88 20.60 -2.06
CA ARG A 193 6.18 21.79 -1.51
C ARG A 193 7.10 22.96 -1.14
N GLY A 194 8.40 22.72 -1.07
CA GLY A 194 9.42 23.74 -0.87
C GLY A 194 9.97 24.27 -2.19
N ASP A 195 11.11 24.92 -2.10
CA ASP A 195 11.82 25.51 -3.26
C ASP A 195 12.47 24.44 -4.17
N ARG A 196 12.46 23.18 -3.76
CA ARG A 196 13.08 22.06 -4.48
C ARG A 196 12.01 21.19 -5.14
N PRO A 197 12.25 20.72 -6.38
CA PRO A 197 11.34 19.78 -7.04
C PRO A 197 11.29 18.47 -6.27
N GLY A 198 10.08 17.97 -6.04
CA GLY A 198 9.87 16.69 -5.40
C GLY A 198 9.65 15.56 -6.41
N GLU A 199 10.12 14.37 -6.05
CA GLU A 199 9.92 13.14 -6.82
C GLU A 199 8.95 12.21 -6.08
N VAL A 200 8.07 11.54 -6.83
CA VAL A 200 7.16 10.52 -6.30
C VAL A 200 7.44 9.19 -7.00
N VAL A 201 7.72 8.16 -6.21
CA VAL A 201 7.95 6.80 -6.72
C VAL A 201 6.91 5.86 -6.14
N ILE A 202 6.03 5.33 -6.98
CA ILE A 202 5.01 4.35 -6.60
C ILE A 202 5.41 2.97 -7.08
N GLN A 203 5.74 2.07 -6.15
CA GLN A 203 6.03 0.67 -6.48
C GLN A 203 4.74 -0.14 -6.58
N THR A 204 4.57 -0.83 -7.69
CA THR A 204 3.42 -1.68 -7.96
C THR A 204 3.78 -2.82 -8.92
N TYR A 205 3.09 -3.95 -8.80
CA TYR A 205 3.10 -5.03 -9.79
C TYR A 205 2.02 -4.84 -10.87
N LEU A 206 1.21 -3.78 -10.75
CA LEU A 206 0.06 -3.50 -11.59
C LEU A 206 0.14 -2.06 -12.17
N PRO A 207 1.17 -1.73 -12.96
CA PRO A 207 1.33 -0.36 -13.48
C PRO A 207 0.17 0.10 -14.36
N GLU A 208 -0.53 -0.85 -15.00
CA GLU A 208 -1.69 -0.57 -15.87
C GLU A 208 -3.03 -0.51 -15.11
N ASP A 209 -3.02 -0.67 -13.77
CA ASP A 209 -4.25 -0.53 -12.98
C ASP A 209 -4.81 0.90 -13.11
N PRO A 210 -6.11 1.08 -13.39
CA PRO A 210 -6.72 2.40 -13.60
C PRO A 210 -6.46 3.39 -12.48
N VAL A 211 -6.34 2.93 -11.23
CA VAL A 211 -5.99 3.79 -10.08
C VAL A 211 -4.57 4.31 -10.21
N ILE A 212 -3.62 3.44 -10.54
CA ILE A 212 -2.19 3.82 -10.68
C ILE A 212 -2.04 4.80 -11.85
N ARG A 213 -2.69 4.52 -12.97
CA ARG A 213 -2.66 5.39 -14.14
C ARG A 213 -3.27 6.76 -13.84
N ALA A 214 -4.45 6.79 -13.20
CA ALA A 214 -5.11 8.03 -12.83
C ALA A 214 -4.23 8.94 -11.94
N VAL A 215 -3.50 8.35 -10.99
CA VAL A 215 -2.54 9.08 -10.15
C VAL A 215 -1.33 9.55 -10.97
N ALA A 216 -0.76 8.69 -11.82
CA ALA A 216 0.43 9.02 -12.60
C ALA A 216 0.16 10.08 -13.68
N GLU A 217 -1.03 10.07 -14.27
CA GLU A 217 -1.46 10.99 -15.32
C GLU A 217 -2.16 12.26 -14.74
N HIS A 218 -2.38 12.31 -13.42
CA HIS A 218 -3.16 13.36 -12.73
C HIS A 218 -4.57 13.53 -13.32
N ASP A 219 -5.16 12.43 -13.78
CA ASP A 219 -6.50 12.40 -14.35
C ASP A 219 -7.40 11.39 -13.62
N ARG A 220 -8.24 11.93 -12.72
CA ARG A 220 -9.19 11.12 -11.94
C ARG A 220 -10.23 10.41 -12.80
N SER A 221 -10.54 10.92 -13.99
CA SER A 221 -11.59 10.34 -14.85
C SER A 221 -11.26 8.90 -15.24
N ILE A 222 -9.98 8.59 -15.48
CA ILE A 222 -9.48 7.24 -15.82
C ILE A 222 -9.93 6.20 -14.79
N PHE A 223 -9.80 6.53 -13.50
CA PHE A 223 -10.25 5.65 -12.43
C PHE A 223 -11.76 5.69 -12.23
N THR A 224 -12.39 6.88 -12.25
CA THR A 224 -13.80 7.05 -11.93
C THR A 224 -14.69 6.31 -12.90
N ASP A 225 -14.42 6.41 -14.18
CA ASP A 225 -15.21 5.74 -15.22
C ASP A 225 -15.11 4.22 -15.09
N TYR A 226 -13.91 3.70 -14.90
CA TYR A 226 -13.68 2.28 -14.66
C TYR A 226 -14.40 1.78 -13.40
N ASP A 227 -14.29 2.49 -12.26
CA ASP A 227 -14.86 2.09 -10.98
C ASP A 227 -16.40 2.10 -11.02
N LEU A 228 -17.01 3.09 -11.68
CA LEU A 228 -18.46 3.14 -11.85
C LEU A 228 -18.97 1.97 -12.69
N ASP A 229 -18.29 1.59 -13.76
CA ASP A 229 -18.68 0.43 -14.56
C ASP A 229 -18.59 -0.87 -13.76
N GLN A 230 -17.49 -1.07 -13.01
CA GLN A 230 -17.34 -2.22 -12.12
C GLN A 230 -18.44 -2.27 -11.03
N ARG A 231 -18.79 -1.13 -10.43
CA ARG A 231 -19.85 -1.07 -9.43
C ARG A 231 -21.24 -1.33 -10.01
N ARG A 232 -21.50 -0.90 -11.23
CA ARG A 232 -22.77 -1.19 -11.95
C ARG A 232 -22.92 -2.68 -12.16
N ASP A 233 -21.89 -3.32 -12.72
CA ASP A 233 -21.90 -4.74 -13.05
C ASP A 233 -21.98 -5.64 -11.81
N ALA A 234 -21.30 -5.24 -10.73
CA ALA A 234 -21.27 -5.97 -9.48
C ALA A 234 -22.40 -5.61 -8.49
N LEU A 235 -23.34 -4.76 -8.91
CA LEU A 235 -24.44 -4.27 -8.07
C LEU A 235 -23.96 -3.65 -6.75
N TYR A 236 -23.07 -2.65 -6.86
CA TYR A 236 -22.59 -1.85 -5.74
C TYR A 236 -23.13 -0.40 -5.77
N PRO A 237 -23.08 0.32 -4.64
CA PRO A 237 -23.38 1.76 -4.63
C PRO A 237 -22.47 2.55 -5.61
N PRO A 238 -23.02 3.56 -6.31
CA PRO A 238 -24.30 4.23 -6.10
C PRO A 238 -25.52 3.58 -6.80
N PHE A 239 -25.34 2.51 -7.54
CA PHE A 239 -26.41 1.87 -8.33
C PHE A 239 -27.42 1.11 -7.48
N VAL A 240 -27.00 0.63 -6.32
CA VAL A 240 -27.85 -0.04 -5.32
C VAL A 240 -27.57 0.51 -3.92
N ARG A 241 -28.43 0.13 -2.97
CA ARG A 241 -28.18 0.36 -1.54
C ARG A 241 -27.78 -0.95 -0.87
N LEU A 242 -26.73 -0.92 -0.05
CA LEU A 242 -26.26 -2.06 0.74
C LEU A 242 -26.69 -1.87 2.20
N VAL A 243 -27.21 -2.94 2.79
CA VAL A 243 -27.52 -3.03 4.21
C VAL A 243 -26.72 -4.18 4.80
N ASN A 244 -25.90 -3.90 5.79
CA ASN A 244 -25.16 -4.92 6.55
C ASN A 244 -25.89 -5.14 7.90
N ILE A 245 -26.35 -6.37 8.14
CA ILE A 245 -26.99 -6.77 9.39
C ILE A 245 -26.02 -7.72 10.10
N SER A 246 -25.47 -7.29 11.23
CA SER A 246 -24.62 -8.11 12.09
C SER A 246 -25.39 -8.58 13.30
N VAL A 247 -25.45 -9.89 13.50
CA VAL A 247 -26.07 -10.51 14.67
C VAL A 247 -24.99 -11.17 15.50
N SER A 248 -24.83 -10.76 16.76
CA SER A 248 -23.96 -11.40 17.74
C SER A 248 -24.79 -12.24 18.72
N TYR A 249 -24.36 -13.44 19.06
CA TYR A 249 -24.98 -14.37 20.01
C TYR A 249 -23.93 -14.94 20.97
#